data_2b6e829287e492066bacf836b472eb1d
#
_entry.id   2b6e829287e492066bacf836b472eb1d
#
_cell.length_a   1.000
_cell.length_b   1.000
_cell.length_c   1.000
_cell.angle_alpha   90.00
_cell.angle_beta   90.00
_cell.angle_gamma   90.00
#
_symmetry.space_group_name_H-M   'P 1'
#
loop_
_entity.id
_entity.type
_entity.pdbx_description
1 polymer ?
#
loop_
_entity_poly.entity_id
_entity_poly.type
_entity_poly.pdbx_seq_one_letter_code
_entity_poly.pdbx_strand_id
1 'polypeptide(L)'
;MDQIVSTATTGPDDLAAVFDRLRRASRQAPCPSLDERRDRLTRLLALMKDDEPAIEAAISADFGHRCVQETRLAEAFVVEAGVKHTLRHLKGWMREKRVKTELAFLPGRNRLMPQPLGVVGIVAPWNYPLQLTLGPVSAALAAGNRVMIKPSELTPRFSALLAILVARRFAADEMAVIEGGPEVASAFTALPFDHLLFTGSTRVGRMVAEAAAKNLTPV
;
A
#
# COMPACT_ATOMS: atom_id res chain seq x y z
N MET A 1 16.57 6.15 -26.81
CA MET A 1 16.49 4.67 -26.73
C MET A 1 17.12 4.29 -25.39
N ASP A 2 16.36 4.42 -24.33
CA ASP A 2 16.84 4.10 -22.98
C ASP A 2 16.47 2.66 -22.68
N GLN A 3 17.48 1.92 -22.27
CA GLN A 3 17.35 0.53 -21.84
C GLN A 3 16.38 0.48 -20.66
N ILE A 4 15.20 -0.11 -20.87
CA ILE A 4 14.32 -0.57 -19.79
C ILE A 4 15.13 -1.64 -19.06
N VAL A 5 15.66 -1.27 -17.90
CA VAL A 5 16.26 -2.24 -16.97
C VAL A 5 15.16 -3.23 -16.63
N SER A 6 15.29 -4.44 -17.15
CA SER A 6 14.44 -5.57 -16.80
C SER A 6 14.52 -5.75 -15.29
N THR A 7 13.45 -5.40 -14.59
CA THR A 7 13.32 -5.75 -13.17
C THR A 7 13.14 -7.26 -13.10
N ALA A 8 14.17 -7.93 -12.61
CA ALA A 8 14.16 -9.38 -12.42
C ALA A 8 12.92 -9.78 -11.62
N THR A 9 12.23 -10.82 -12.08
CA THR A 9 11.13 -11.48 -11.37
C THR A 9 11.62 -11.82 -9.96
N THR A 10 11.03 -11.22 -8.94
CA THR A 10 11.44 -11.38 -7.55
C THR A 10 11.19 -12.82 -7.12
N GLY A 11 12.25 -13.58 -6.85
CA GLY A 11 12.13 -14.95 -6.34
C GLY A 11 11.56 -15.00 -4.92
N PRO A 12 11.14 -16.18 -4.42
CA PRO A 12 10.59 -16.31 -3.07
C PRO A 12 11.54 -15.84 -1.96
N ASP A 13 12.84 -16.08 -2.11
CA ASP A 13 13.87 -15.64 -1.15
C ASP A 13 14.02 -14.12 -1.13
N ASP A 14 13.88 -13.45 -2.28
CA ASP A 14 13.87 -12.00 -2.39
C ASP A 14 12.65 -11.40 -1.72
N LEU A 15 11.47 -12.05 -1.83
CA LEU A 15 10.23 -11.65 -1.17
C LEU A 15 10.38 -11.59 0.35
N ALA A 16 10.92 -12.64 0.96
CA ALA A 16 11.17 -12.71 2.39
C ALA A 16 12.15 -11.62 2.84
N ALA A 17 13.23 -11.39 2.07
CA ALA A 17 14.22 -10.35 2.37
C ALA A 17 13.62 -8.94 2.31
N VAL A 18 12.75 -8.65 1.33
CA VAL A 18 12.03 -7.37 1.24
C VAL A 18 11.09 -7.19 2.42
N PHE A 19 10.29 -8.21 2.73
CA PHE A 19 9.39 -8.19 3.88
C PHE A 19 10.14 -7.96 5.20
N ASP A 20 11.22 -8.68 5.44
CA ASP A 20 12.04 -8.56 6.66
C ASP A 20 12.67 -7.18 6.81
N ARG A 21 13.06 -6.54 5.71
CA ARG A 21 13.54 -5.14 5.72
C ARG A 21 12.45 -4.19 6.20
N LEU A 22 11.26 -4.26 5.62
CA LEU A 22 10.11 -3.45 6.03
C LEU A 22 9.73 -3.72 7.49
N ARG A 23 9.73 -4.99 7.89
CA ARG A 23 9.39 -5.41 9.27
C ARG A 23 10.41 -4.87 10.27
N ARG A 24 11.71 -5.00 10.01
CA ARG A 24 12.75 -4.41 10.88
C ARG A 24 12.58 -2.91 11.02
N ALA A 25 12.38 -2.20 9.93
CA ALA A 25 12.16 -0.75 9.96
C ALA A 25 10.89 -0.36 10.73
N SER A 26 9.80 -1.12 10.60
CA SER A 26 8.58 -0.87 11.37
C SER A 26 8.77 -1.07 12.87
N ARG A 27 9.58 -2.07 13.27
CA ARG A 27 9.87 -2.35 14.69
C ARG A 27 10.87 -1.36 15.29
N GLN A 28 11.79 -0.81 14.50
CA GLN A 28 12.74 0.23 14.93
C GLN A 28 12.07 1.59 15.09
N ALA A 29 11.10 1.93 14.24
CA ALA A 29 10.33 3.18 14.29
C ALA A 29 8.82 2.88 14.24
N PRO A 30 8.22 2.35 15.33
CA PRO A 30 6.86 1.83 15.32
C PRO A 30 5.79 2.91 15.20
N CYS A 31 6.07 4.14 15.58
CA CYS A 31 5.11 5.25 15.59
C CYS A 31 5.66 6.48 14.86
N PRO A 32 5.64 6.50 13.52
CA PRO A 32 6.05 7.69 12.77
C PRO A 32 5.26 8.93 13.18
N SER A 33 5.94 10.06 13.25
CA SER A 33 5.37 11.35 13.59
C SER A 33 4.32 11.82 12.56
N LEU A 34 3.57 12.87 12.91
CA LEU A 34 2.62 13.50 11.99
C LEU A 34 3.33 14.01 10.73
N ASP A 35 4.51 14.60 10.87
CA ASP A 35 5.24 15.18 9.75
C ASP A 35 5.82 14.12 8.83
N GLU A 36 6.33 12.99 9.35
CA GLU A 36 6.74 11.85 8.55
C GLU A 36 5.57 11.25 7.74
N ARG A 37 4.39 11.11 8.36
CA ARG A 37 3.20 10.60 7.65
C ARG A 37 2.72 11.58 6.59
N ARG A 38 2.77 12.88 6.85
CA ARG A 38 2.45 13.92 5.87
C ARG A 38 3.43 13.92 4.70
N ASP A 39 4.72 13.78 4.98
CA ASP A 39 5.74 13.69 3.95
C ASP A 39 5.48 12.50 3.02
N ARG A 40 5.23 11.31 3.56
CA ARG A 40 4.89 10.11 2.76
C ARG A 40 3.66 10.32 1.88
N LEU A 41 2.60 10.91 2.41
CA LEU A 41 1.38 11.22 1.65
C LEU A 41 1.63 12.28 0.57
N THR A 42 2.46 13.28 0.85
CA THR A 42 2.84 14.31 -0.13
C THR A 42 3.67 13.72 -1.26
N ARG A 43 4.62 12.82 -0.95
CA ARG A 43 5.40 12.08 -1.96
C ARG A 43 4.50 11.16 -2.80
N LEU A 44 3.46 10.56 -2.22
CA LEU A 44 2.48 9.77 -2.96
C LEU A 44 1.66 10.64 -3.93
N LEU A 45 1.23 11.83 -3.52
CA LEU A 45 0.58 12.80 -4.43
C LEU A 45 1.51 13.25 -5.56
N ALA A 46 2.77 13.54 -5.24
CA ALA A 46 3.75 13.94 -6.23
C ALA A 46 4.02 12.82 -7.25
N LEU A 47 4.08 11.56 -6.81
CA LEU A 47 4.20 10.39 -7.70
C LEU A 47 3.09 10.38 -8.75
N MET A 48 1.86 10.64 -8.34
CA MET A 48 0.72 10.63 -9.26
C MET A 48 0.71 11.82 -10.23
N LYS A 49 1.03 13.02 -9.73
CA LYS A 49 0.92 14.26 -10.51
C LYS A 49 2.07 14.45 -11.49
N ASP A 50 3.29 14.20 -11.05
CA ASP A 50 4.47 14.45 -11.85
C ASP A 50 4.62 13.43 -12.99
N ASP A 51 4.07 12.23 -12.81
CA ASP A 51 4.15 11.12 -13.75
C ASP A 51 2.78 10.75 -14.37
N GLU A 52 1.74 11.61 -14.23
CA GLU A 52 0.37 11.38 -14.72
C GLU A 52 0.32 10.91 -16.17
N PRO A 53 0.99 11.56 -17.16
CA PRO A 53 0.93 11.12 -18.54
C PRO A 53 1.53 9.72 -18.77
N ALA A 54 2.58 9.37 -18.02
CA ALA A 54 3.19 8.04 -18.11
C ALA A 54 2.28 6.95 -17.53
N ILE A 55 1.60 7.25 -16.41
CA ILE A 55 0.62 6.36 -15.78
C ILE A 55 -0.57 6.11 -16.72
N GLU A 56 -1.11 7.18 -17.32
CA GLU A 56 -2.21 7.09 -18.30
C GLU A 56 -1.82 6.25 -19.51
N ALA A 57 -0.64 6.48 -20.06
CA ALA A 57 -0.13 5.73 -21.20
C ALA A 57 0.06 4.23 -20.87
N ALA A 58 0.61 3.91 -19.69
CA ALA A 58 0.82 2.53 -19.26
C ALA A 58 -0.51 1.80 -19.09
N ILE A 59 -1.48 2.40 -18.39
CA ILE A 59 -2.82 1.83 -18.19
C ILE A 59 -3.53 1.66 -19.54
N SER A 60 -3.55 2.70 -20.39
CA SER A 60 -4.17 2.62 -21.71
C SER A 60 -3.59 1.48 -22.54
N ALA A 61 -2.28 1.30 -22.50
CA ALA A 61 -1.60 0.26 -23.25
C ALA A 61 -1.88 -1.17 -22.70
N ASP A 62 -2.06 -1.34 -21.39
CA ASP A 62 -2.43 -2.61 -20.79
C ASP A 62 -3.89 -3.02 -21.16
N PHE A 63 -4.78 -2.05 -21.31
CA PHE A 63 -6.19 -2.27 -21.70
C PHE A 63 -6.44 -2.22 -23.20
N GLY A 64 -5.43 -1.89 -24.02
CA GLY A 64 -5.56 -1.82 -25.46
C GLY A 64 -6.38 -0.65 -25.97
N HIS A 65 -6.52 0.46 -25.31
CA HIS A 65 -7.22 1.73 -25.64
C HIS A 65 -8.18 2.23 -24.55
N ARG A 66 -7.82 2.06 -23.28
CA ARG A 66 -8.62 2.67 -22.21
C ARG A 66 -8.62 4.19 -22.35
N CYS A 67 -9.81 4.77 -22.27
CA CYS A 67 -9.99 6.21 -22.35
C CYS A 67 -9.24 6.93 -21.22
N VAL A 68 -8.44 7.93 -21.55
CA VAL A 68 -7.70 8.74 -20.58
C VAL A 68 -8.62 9.41 -19.56
N GLN A 69 -9.80 9.88 -20.00
CA GLN A 69 -10.78 10.50 -19.11
C GLN A 69 -11.30 9.53 -18.04
N GLU A 70 -11.45 8.26 -18.38
CA GLU A 70 -11.84 7.23 -17.40
C GLU A 70 -10.75 7.05 -16.35
N THR A 71 -9.48 6.93 -16.75
CA THR A 71 -8.34 6.85 -15.81
C THR A 71 -8.26 8.09 -14.93
N ARG A 72 -8.44 9.29 -15.49
CA ARG A 72 -8.44 10.55 -14.72
C ARG A 72 -9.56 10.63 -13.70
N LEU A 73 -10.79 10.34 -14.11
CA LEU A 73 -11.97 10.52 -13.25
C LEU A 73 -12.16 9.37 -12.26
N ALA A 74 -12.03 8.11 -12.73
CA ALA A 74 -12.32 6.95 -11.93
C ALA A 74 -11.12 6.50 -11.06
N GLU A 75 -9.90 6.89 -11.40
CA GLU A 75 -8.72 6.47 -10.67
C GLU A 75 -7.95 7.65 -10.08
N ALA A 76 -7.31 8.49 -10.90
CA ALA A 76 -6.41 9.54 -10.41
C ALA A 76 -7.11 10.55 -9.50
N PHE A 77 -8.25 11.10 -9.93
CA PHE A 77 -9.03 12.06 -9.14
C PHE A 77 -9.48 11.48 -7.79
N VAL A 78 -9.93 10.23 -7.78
CA VAL A 78 -10.42 9.57 -6.54
C VAL A 78 -9.29 9.44 -5.53
N VAL A 79 -8.12 8.97 -5.97
CA VAL A 79 -6.95 8.84 -5.07
C VAL A 79 -6.46 10.21 -4.61
N GLU A 80 -6.34 11.17 -5.52
CA GLU A 80 -5.89 12.53 -5.18
C GLU A 80 -6.82 13.19 -4.15
N ALA A 81 -8.14 13.11 -4.36
CA ALA A 81 -9.13 13.63 -3.43
C ALA A 81 -9.04 12.94 -2.06
N GLY A 82 -8.87 11.61 -2.05
CA GLY A 82 -8.70 10.81 -0.84
C GLY A 82 -7.45 11.20 -0.06
N VAL A 83 -6.30 11.33 -0.72
CA VAL A 83 -5.04 11.74 -0.06
C VAL A 83 -5.13 13.18 0.48
N LYS A 84 -5.71 14.12 -0.29
CA LYS A 84 -5.94 15.50 0.18
C LYS A 84 -6.88 15.55 1.39
N HIS A 85 -7.93 14.72 1.40
CA HIS A 85 -8.81 14.57 2.55
C HIS A 85 -8.04 14.06 3.76
N THR A 86 -7.25 13.00 3.58
CA THR A 86 -6.42 12.39 4.62
C THR A 86 -5.44 13.40 5.22
N LEU A 87 -4.71 14.15 4.40
CA LEU A 87 -3.76 15.18 4.86
C LEU A 87 -4.43 16.25 5.76
N ARG A 88 -5.67 16.62 5.44
CA ARG A 88 -6.43 17.60 6.25
C ARG A 88 -6.86 17.05 7.60
N HIS A 89 -7.20 15.76 7.68
CA HIS A 89 -7.78 15.15 8.88
C HIS A 89 -6.78 14.36 9.74
N LEU A 90 -5.62 14.03 9.19
CA LEU A 90 -4.63 13.12 9.79
C LEU A 90 -4.28 13.49 11.25
N LYS A 91 -4.03 14.77 11.52
CA LYS A 91 -3.73 15.26 12.88
C LYS A 91 -4.85 14.92 13.87
N GLY A 92 -6.11 15.04 13.44
CA GLY A 92 -7.28 14.70 14.26
C GLY A 92 -7.40 13.21 14.52
N TRP A 93 -7.13 12.39 13.48
CA TRP A 93 -7.19 10.93 13.59
C TRP A 93 -6.08 10.34 14.49
N MET A 94 -4.92 10.95 14.50
CA MET A 94 -3.78 10.54 15.36
C MET A 94 -3.96 10.93 16.83
N ARG A 95 -4.97 11.78 17.17
CA ARG A 95 -5.14 12.29 18.52
C ARG A 95 -5.52 11.17 19.48
N GLU A 96 -4.82 11.10 20.63
CA GLU A 96 -5.29 10.34 21.78
C GLU A 96 -6.68 10.80 22.24
N LYS A 97 -7.54 9.85 22.57
CA LYS A 97 -8.87 10.11 23.14
C LYS A 97 -8.91 9.61 24.58
N ARG A 98 -9.38 10.45 25.51
CA ARG A 98 -9.69 10.00 26.87
C ARG A 98 -10.94 9.11 26.81
N VAL A 99 -10.88 7.99 27.51
CA VAL A 99 -11.99 7.06 27.66
C VAL A 99 -12.40 7.07 29.13
N LYS A 100 -13.70 6.95 29.41
CA LYS A 100 -14.24 6.91 30.78
C LYS A 100 -13.55 5.79 31.55
N THR A 101 -13.12 6.11 32.76
CA THR A 101 -12.59 5.14 33.72
C THR A 101 -13.67 4.84 34.72
N GLU A 102 -13.94 3.56 34.95
CA GLU A 102 -14.90 3.13 35.95
C GLU A 102 -14.41 3.42 37.36
N LEU A 103 -15.35 3.61 38.30
CA LEU A 103 -15.08 4.06 39.66
C LEU A 103 -14.06 3.15 40.38
N ALA A 104 -14.15 1.83 40.18
CA ALA A 104 -13.26 0.84 40.77
C ALA A 104 -11.79 0.98 40.38
N PHE A 105 -11.48 1.70 39.25
CA PHE A 105 -10.13 1.90 38.75
C PHE A 105 -9.60 3.32 39.01
N LEU A 106 -10.35 4.15 39.70
CA LEU A 106 -9.83 5.48 40.08
C LEU A 106 -8.70 5.34 41.12
N PRO A 107 -7.66 6.19 41.06
CA PRO A 107 -7.47 7.39 40.23
C PRO A 107 -6.85 7.13 38.85
N GLY A 108 -6.90 5.92 38.31
CA GLY A 108 -6.40 5.57 36.98
C GLY A 108 -7.06 6.42 35.86
N ARG A 109 -6.41 6.46 34.72
CA ARG A 109 -6.86 7.21 33.53
C ARG A 109 -6.75 6.34 32.29
N ASN A 110 -7.86 6.15 31.59
CA ASN A 110 -7.88 5.40 30.33
C ASN A 110 -7.72 6.32 29.13
N ARG A 111 -6.95 5.87 28.16
CA ARG A 111 -6.73 6.55 26.88
C ARG A 111 -6.80 5.56 25.73
N LEU A 112 -7.37 5.97 24.62
CA LEU A 112 -7.33 5.27 23.34
C LEU A 112 -6.31 5.97 22.45
N MET A 113 -5.25 5.26 22.07
CA MET A 113 -4.17 5.77 21.22
C MET A 113 -4.14 4.96 19.91
N PRO A 114 -4.42 5.58 18.75
CA PRO A 114 -4.23 4.94 17.45
C PRO A 114 -2.74 4.66 17.19
N GLN A 115 -2.42 3.42 16.82
CA GLN A 115 -1.04 3.01 16.51
C GLN A 115 -0.97 2.30 15.17
N PRO A 116 0.18 2.38 14.44
CA PRO A 116 0.41 1.55 13.26
C PRO A 116 0.41 0.06 13.64
N LEU A 117 0.00 -0.77 12.70
CA LEU A 117 0.09 -2.23 12.85
C LEU A 117 1.51 -2.74 12.61
N GLY A 118 2.17 -2.21 11.58
CA GLY A 118 3.52 -2.61 11.18
C GLY A 118 3.67 -2.62 9.66
N VAL A 119 3.70 -3.81 9.04
CA VAL A 119 3.78 -3.99 7.59
C VAL A 119 2.43 -4.42 7.05
N VAL A 120 1.90 -3.63 6.12
CA VAL A 120 0.65 -3.92 5.40
C VAL A 120 0.97 -4.43 4.01
N GLY A 121 0.47 -5.63 3.69
CA GLY A 121 0.46 -6.17 2.34
C GLY A 121 -0.77 -5.69 1.57
N ILE A 122 -0.61 -5.32 0.30
CA ILE A 122 -1.72 -4.91 -0.57
C ILE A 122 -1.66 -5.72 -1.86
N VAL A 123 -2.69 -6.53 -2.11
CA VAL A 123 -2.88 -7.25 -3.37
C VAL A 123 -3.96 -6.56 -4.16
N ALA A 124 -3.57 -5.94 -5.26
CA ALA A 124 -4.43 -5.11 -6.08
C ALA A 124 -4.89 -5.82 -7.37
N PRO A 125 -6.11 -5.56 -7.85
CA PRO A 125 -6.65 -6.13 -9.07
C PRO A 125 -6.24 -5.33 -10.31
N TRP A 126 -6.63 -5.85 -11.49
CA TRP A 126 -6.31 -5.27 -12.78
C TRP A 126 -7.28 -4.17 -13.26
N ASN A 127 -8.55 -4.20 -12.83
CA ASN A 127 -9.61 -3.41 -13.46
C ASN A 127 -9.52 -1.89 -13.24
N TYR A 128 -9.08 -1.46 -12.05
CA TYR A 128 -8.75 -0.07 -11.72
C TYR A 128 -7.39 -0.05 -11.00
N PRO A 129 -6.29 -0.30 -11.74
CA PRO A 129 -5.01 -0.64 -11.13
C PRO A 129 -4.40 0.49 -10.31
N LEU A 130 -4.58 1.75 -10.72
CA LEU A 130 -4.08 2.91 -9.98
C LEU A 130 -4.88 3.13 -8.69
N GLN A 131 -6.21 3.23 -8.80
CA GLN A 131 -7.08 3.55 -7.67
C GLN A 131 -7.09 2.45 -6.62
N LEU A 132 -7.22 1.18 -7.04
CA LEU A 132 -7.30 0.04 -6.11
C LEU A 132 -5.94 -0.36 -5.54
N THR A 133 -4.87 0.25 -6.02
CA THR A 133 -3.53 0.15 -5.41
C THR A 133 -3.25 1.35 -4.50
N LEU A 134 -3.27 2.57 -5.03
CA LEU A 134 -2.81 3.74 -4.30
C LEU A 134 -3.82 4.27 -3.26
N GLY A 135 -5.10 3.97 -3.42
CA GLY A 135 -6.10 4.24 -2.39
C GLY A 135 -5.78 3.54 -1.06
N PRO A 136 -5.68 2.21 -1.04
CA PRO A 136 -5.23 1.46 0.14
C PRO A 136 -3.83 1.86 0.64
N VAL A 137 -2.88 2.10 -0.27
CA VAL A 137 -1.53 2.59 0.09
C VAL A 137 -1.63 3.88 0.90
N SER A 138 -2.46 4.84 0.46
CA SER A 138 -2.62 6.12 1.15
C SER A 138 -3.14 5.95 2.57
N ALA A 139 -4.09 5.04 2.79
CA ALA A 139 -4.64 4.72 4.10
C ALA A 139 -3.58 4.05 5.01
N ALA A 140 -2.81 3.10 4.47
CA ALA A 140 -1.75 2.42 5.21
C ALA A 140 -0.63 3.39 5.63
N LEU A 141 -0.20 4.29 4.74
CA LEU A 141 0.80 5.33 5.04
C LEU A 141 0.28 6.35 6.07
N ALA A 142 -0.98 6.76 5.96
CA ALA A 142 -1.64 7.65 6.91
C ALA A 142 -1.68 7.04 8.32
N ALA A 143 -1.97 5.74 8.42
CA ALA A 143 -1.92 5.00 9.67
C ALA A 143 -0.50 4.82 10.22
N GLY A 144 0.54 5.11 9.41
CA GLY A 144 1.95 5.03 9.80
C GLY A 144 2.60 3.69 9.51
N ASN A 145 1.96 2.83 8.72
CA ASN A 145 2.48 1.53 8.37
C ASN A 145 3.57 1.61 7.28
N ARG A 146 4.35 0.53 7.16
CA ARG A 146 5.16 0.21 5.99
C ARG A 146 4.30 -0.58 5.01
N VAL A 147 4.58 -0.48 3.71
CA VAL A 147 3.70 -1.05 2.68
C VAL A 147 4.46 -1.93 1.72
N MET A 148 3.93 -3.11 1.45
CA MET A 148 4.40 -4.01 0.40
C MET A 148 3.24 -4.24 -0.57
N ILE A 149 3.47 -4.03 -1.86
CA ILE A 149 2.41 -4.00 -2.88
C ILE A 149 2.64 -5.14 -3.87
N LYS A 150 1.60 -5.92 -4.16
CA LYS A 150 1.55 -6.87 -5.26
C LYS A 150 0.49 -6.40 -6.25
N PRO A 151 0.86 -5.63 -7.29
CA PRO A 151 -0.06 -5.26 -8.35
C PRO A 151 -0.42 -6.47 -9.22
N SER A 152 -1.43 -6.33 -10.06
CA SER A 152 -1.87 -7.43 -10.93
C SER A 152 -0.87 -7.68 -12.06
N GLU A 153 -0.62 -8.94 -12.36
CA GLU A 153 0.13 -9.40 -13.53
C GLU A 153 -0.60 -9.13 -14.86
N LEU A 154 -1.91 -8.85 -14.79
CA LEU A 154 -2.72 -8.53 -15.98
C LEU A 154 -2.55 -7.07 -16.44
N THR A 155 -1.88 -6.23 -15.65
CA THR A 155 -1.51 -4.86 -16.01
C THR A 155 0.01 -4.67 -15.89
N PRO A 156 0.82 -5.38 -16.72
CA PRO A 156 2.26 -5.46 -16.53
C PRO A 156 2.98 -4.13 -16.74
N ARG A 157 2.53 -3.29 -17.70
CA ARG A 157 3.15 -1.99 -17.95
C ARG A 157 2.94 -1.02 -16.81
N PHE A 158 1.71 -0.97 -16.28
CA PHE A 158 1.42 -0.18 -15.09
C PHE A 158 2.21 -0.69 -13.88
N SER A 159 2.28 -2.01 -13.69
CA SER A 159 2.98 -2.62 -12.55
C SER A 159 4.48 -2.31 -12.57
N ALA A 160 5.14 -2.42 -13.72
CA ALA A 160 6.55 -2.07 -13.90
C ALA A 160 6.80 -0.56 -13.70
N LEU A 161 5.93 0.29 -14.25
CA LEU A 161 6.02 1.73 -14.03
C LEU A 161 5.86 2.07 -12.55
N LEU A 162 4.87 1.49 -11.87
CA LEU A 162 4.63 1.70 -10.43
C LEU A 162 5.86 1.33 -9.60
N ALA A 163 6.53 0.21 -9.91
CA ALA A 163 7.76 -0.20 -9.23
C ALA A 163 8.87 0.85 -9.36
N ILE A 164 9.06 1.40 -10.57
CA ILE A 164 10.03 2.47 -10.82
C ILE A 164 9.67 3.74 -10.05
N LEU A 165 8.41 4.16 -10.09
CA LEU A 165 7.95 5.40 -9.46
C LEU A 165 8.05 5.33 -7.93
N VAL A 166 7.71 4.18 -7.35
CA VAL A 166 7.86 3.94 -5.91
C VAL A 166 9.33 3.97 -5.51
N ALA A 167 10.21 3.26 -6.23
CA ALA A 167 11.65 3.25 -5.94
C ALA A 167 12.32 4.62 -6.04
N ARG A 168 11.80 5.53 -6.88
CA ARG A 168 12.30 6.91 -6.98
C ARG A 168 11.91 7.80 -5.80
N ARG A 169 10.78 7.51 -5.13
CA ARG A 169 10.16 8.44 -4.16
C ARG A 169 10.11 7.91 -2.73
N PHE A 170 10.30 6.61 -2.54
CA PHE A 170 10.24 5.98 -1.23
C PHE A 170 11.49 5.16 -0.97
N ALA A 171 11.94 5.20 0.27
CA ALA A 171 13.00 4.29 0.68
C ALA A 171 12.51 2.84 0.65
N ALA A 172 13.43 1.91 0.38
CA ALA A 172 13.09 0.49 0.24
C ALA A 172 12.57 -0.16 1.53
N ASP A 173 12.73 0.52 2.67
CA ASP A 173 12.20 0.15 3.98
C ASP A 173 10.91 0.88 4.35
N GLU A 174 10.41 1.77 3.47
CA GLU A 174 9.10 2.43 3.60
C GLU A 174 8.03 1.73 2.76
N MET A 175 8.36 1.46 1.47
CA MET A 175 7.43 0.89 0.51
C MET A 175 8.18 0.06 -0.53
N ALA A 176 7.60 -1.07 -0.92
CA ALA A 176 8.13 -1.92 -1.99
C ALA A 176 7.01 -2.44 -2.90
N VAL A 177 7.31 -2.57 -4.19
CA VAL A 177 6.41 -3.18 -5.19
C VAL A 177 7.01 -4.50 -5.62
N ILE A 178 6.19 -5.54 -5.65
CA ILE A 178 6.55 -6.90 -6.03
C ILE A 178 5.79 -7.26 -7.30
N GLU A 179 6.52 -7.43 -8.38
CA GLU A 179 5.98 -7.89 -9.65
C GLU A 179 6.04 -9.41 -9.75
N GLY A 180 5.14 -10.00 -10.50
CA GLY A 180 5.14 -11.44 -10.77
C GLY A 180 3.72 -12.01 -10.88
N GLY A 181 3.66 -13.25 -11.35
CA GLY A 181 2.43 -13.99 -11.60
C GLY A 181 1.80 -14.63 -10.35
N PRO A 182 0.87 -15.59 -10.57
CA PRO A 182 0.12 -16.23 -9.49
C PRO A 182 0.99 -16.92 -8.43
N GLU A 183 2.15 -17.46 -8.82
CA GLU A 183 3.08 -18.11 -7.88
C GLU A 183 3.68 -17.09 -6.90
N VAL A 184 4.09 -15.92 -7.41
CA VAL A 184 4.59 -14.82 -6.59
C VAL A 184 3.47 -14.26 -5.70
N ALA A 185 2.24 -14.16 -6.21
CA ALA A 185 1.09 -13.73 -5.43
C ALA A 185 0.78 -14.71 -4.28
N SER A 186 0.89 -16.01 -4.53
CA SER A 186 0.73 -17.06 -3.51
C SER A 186 1.80 -16.95 -2.42
N ALA A 187 3.07 -16.81 -2.81
CA ALA A 187 4.17 -16.63 -1.87
C ALA A 187 4.02 -15.31 -1.07
N PHE A 188 3.58 -14.23 -1.72
CA PHE A 188 3.32 -12.95 -1.09
C PHE A 188 2.24 -13.06 0.00
N THR A 189 1.10 -13.69 -0.30
CA THR A 189 -0.01 -13.81 0.64
C THR A 189 0.29 -14.75 1.83
N ALA A 190 1.33 -15.59 1.71
CA ALA A 190 1.82 -16.45 2.78
C ALA A 190 2.80 -15.74 3.74
N LEU A 191 3.22 -14.51 3.46
CA LEU A 191 4.09 -13.74 4.37
C LEU A 191 3.31 -13.31 5.63
N PRO A 192 3.99 -13.23 6.78
CA PRO A 192 3.36 -12.89 8.06
C PRO A 192 3.15 -11.37 8.22
N PHE A 193 2.33 -10.78 7.34
CA PHE A 193 1.94 -9.38 7.42
C PHE A 193 1.20 -9.07 8.72
N ASP A 194 1.30 -7.83 9.20
CA ASP A 194 0.49 -7.34 10.31
C ASP A 194 -0.96 -7.04 9.87
N HIS A 195 -1.19 -6.84 8.57
CA HIS A 195 -2.49 -6.80 7.90
C HIS A 195 -2.31 -7.04 6.41
N LEU A 196 -3.25 -7.73 5.78
CA LEU A 196 -3.26 -7.98 4.34
C LEU A 196 -4.57 -7.45 3.74
N LEU A 197 -4.47 -6.53 2.78
CA LEU A 197 -5.62 -6.05 2.03
C LEU A 197 -5.64 -6.73 0.67
N PHE A 198 -6.77 -7.33 0.34
CA PHE A 198 -7.02 -7.97 -0.95
C PHE A 198 -8.23 -7.35 -1.63
N THR A 199 -8.09 -7.01 -2.90
CA THR A 199 -9.21 -6.65 -3.78
C THR A 199 -9.21 -7.57 -4.99
N GLY A 200 -10.32 -8.27 -5.22
CA GLY A 200 -10.43 -9.22 -6.32
C GLY A 200 -11.68 -10.11 -6.23
N SER A 201 -11.65 -11.25 -6.91
CA SER A 201 -12.76 -12.20 -6.91
C SER A 201 -12.90 -12.94 -5.58
N THR A 202 -14.12 -13.32 -5.20
CA THR A 202 -14.42 -14.10 -3.99
C THR A 202 -13.62 -15.41 -3.95
N ARG A 203 -13.42 -16.08 -5.10
CA ARG A 203 -12.65 -17.32 -5.17
C ARG A 203 -11.19 -17.11 -4.75
N VAL A 204 -10.55 -16.09 -5.27
CA VAL A 204 -9.16 -15.76 -4.91
C VAL A 204 -9.08 -15.22 -3.48
N GLY A 205 -10.06 -14.42 -3.03
CA GLY A 205 -10.13 -13.93 -1.67
C GLY A 205 -10.17 -15.05 -0.62
N ARG A 206 -10.86 -16.15 -0.89
CA ARG A 206 -10.81 -17.34 0.00
C ARG A 206 -9.41 -17.94 0.10
N MET A 207 -8.71 -18.09 -1.03
CA MET A 207 -7.33 -18.60 -1.05
C MET A 207 -6.38 -17.67 -0.27
N VAL A 208 -6.55 -16.36 -0.44
CA VAL A 208 -5.78 -15.35 0.31
C VAL A 208 -6.05 -15.45 1.82
N ALA A 209 -7.32 -15.54 2.23
CA ALA A 209 -7.69 -15.68 3.63
C ALA A 209 -7.15 -16.98 4.26
N GLU A 210 -7.19 -18.10 3.52
CA GLU A 210 -6.63 -19.37 3.96
C GLU A 210 -5.10 -19.30 4.14
N ALA A 211 -4.39 -18.64 3.20
CA ALA A 211 -2.96 -18.45 3.31
C ALA A 211 -2.59 -17.56 4.51
N ALA A 212 -3.29 -16.44 4.67
CA ALA A 212 -3.09 -15.48 5.75
C ALA A 212 -3.40 -16.04 7.15
N ALA A 213 -4.41 -16.92 7.25
CA ALA A 213 -4.82 -17.55 8.51
C ALA A 213 -3.69 -18.36 9.17
N LYS A 214 -2.76 -18.90 8.39
CA LYS A 214 -1.60 -19.65 8.93
C LYS A 214 -0.70 -18.78 9.82
N ASN A 215 -0.69 -17.48 9.57
CA ASN A 215 0.08 -16.49 10.34
C ASN A 215 -0.82 -15.64 11.26
N LEU A 216 -2.12 -15.92 11.33
CA LEU A 216 -3.12 -15.09 12.02
C LEU A 216 -3.17 -13.66 11.47
N THR A 217 -2.78 -13.47 10.20
CA THR A 217 -2.83 -12.17 9.53
C THR A 217 -4.28 -11.78 9.24
N PRO A 218 -4.77 -10.63 9.72
CA PRO A 218 -6.09 -10.11 9.35
C PRO A 218 -6.15 -9.75 7.85
N VAL A 219 -7.26 -10.09 7.19
CA VAL A 219 -7.50 -9.79 5.76
C VAL A 219 -8.73 -8.91 5.63
#